data_794def5a7d904d2d07cf21f2e7352423
#
_entry.id   794def5a7d904d2d07cf21f2e7352423
#
_cell.length_a   1.000
_cell.length_b   1.000
_cell.length_c   1.000
_cell.angle_alpha   90.00
_cell.angle_beta   90.00
_cell.angle_gamma   90.00
#
_symmetry.space_group_name_H-M   'P 1'
#
loop_
_entity.id
_entity.type
_entity.pdbx_description
1 polymer ?
#
loop_
_entity_poly.entity_id
_entity_poly.type
_entity_poly.pdbx_seq_one_letter_code
_entity_poly.pdbx_strand_id
1 'polypeptide(L)'
;MSVAQCPMGARVVEYFDHNTREYVDERHRWYREIRREVGPVFWSPNYGGYWVVIGFDELTEAARDWETFSSQHVIDAQGKSRPVDGLLYEGLFVPPRASSALMLEEDPPAWERPRQALAATFSMPAAARWRARLQDLVDACLDRKIASGRIDFAKDVSNIVPAILSLELAGLTTDHYEMVARNHHLTSHIPGDDPRWRDLAADLALERQQVVDTVQARKTGARGRDVISVLLNARDKGANFSDQDIVKLASLIIGAGIDTTASVLNNAFVLLTQQPALRKRLMEEPKLTVDAFDEFLRISAPTQGLCRTVTRDVELGGQKIRRGDRVMLCFAAACRDPNAFDRAEEVVLDRKPNLHVAFGSGTHRCLGQFYAKLEFDIIFSTVLRRAPDFQVDVAAVQQFDNVGVVTGFTSVPATFTPGKRLGVDPKVPGFFAEA
;
A
#
# COMPACT_ATOMS: atom_id res chain seq x y z
N MET A 1 -5.77 7.00 -29.98
CA MET A 1 -6.40 6.10 -28.99
C MET A 1 -7.85 5.93 -29.39
N SER A 2 -8.31 4.68 -29.66
CA SER A 2 -9.72 4.41 -29.90
C SER A 2 -10.46 4.72 -28.60
N VAL A 3 -11.43 5.61 -28.62
CA VAL A 3 -12.35 5.80 -27.50
C VAL A 3 -13.10 4.48 -27.35
N ALA A 4 -12.88 3.77 -26.26
CA ALA A 4 -13.65 2.57 -25.98
C ALA A 4 -15.13 2.99 -25.92
N GLN A 5 -15.95 2.45 -26.79
CA GLN A 5 -17.38 2.73 -26.77
C GLN A 5 -17.95 2.15 -25.49
N CYS A 6 -18.73 2.96 -24.75
CA CYS A 6 -19.48 2.50 -23.59
C CYS A 6 -20.22 1.20 -23.93
N PRO A 7 -20.05 0.13 -23.14
CA PRO A 7 -20.74 -1.13 -23.39
C PRO A 7 -22.25 -0.94 -23.38
N MET A 8 -22.93 -1.53 -24.37
CA MET A 8 -24.39 -1.39 -24.50
C MET A 8 -25.09 -1.94 -23.25
N GLY A 9 -25.92 -1.10 -22.60
CA GLY A 9 -26.62 -1.46 -21.37
C GLY A 9 -25.79 -1.32 -20.09
N ALA A 10 -24.57 -0.78 -20.16
CA ALA A 10 -23.77 -0.49 -18.97
C ALA A 10 -24.42 0.59 -18.11
N ARG A 11 -24.35 0.42 -16.80
CA ARG A 11 -24.63 1.49 -15.83
C ARG A 11 -23.43 2.43 -15.79
N VAL A 12 -23.59 3.68 -16.17
CA VAL A 12 -22.48 4.65 -16.36
C VAL A 12 -22.45 5.63 -15.21
N VAL A 13 -21.22 5.91 -14.69
CA VAL A 13 -20.95 6.98 -13.74
C VAL A 13 -19.84 7.86 -14.31
N GLU A 14 -20.24 8.97 -14.94
CA GLU A 14 -19.33 9.85 -15.69
C GLU A 14 -18.33 10.57 -14.80
N TYR A 15 -18.75 10.95 -13.59
CA TYR A 15 -17.92 11.69 -12.64
C TYR A 15 -16.92 10.84 -11.87
N PHE A 16 -16.97 9.52 -11.97
CA PHE A 16 -16.05 8.66 -11.24
C PHE A 16 -14.65 8.66 -11.89
N ASP A 17 -13.75 9.42 -11.30
CA ASP A 17 -12.35 9.46 -11.67
C ASP A 17 -11.47 9.43 -10.41
N HIS A 18 -10.83 8.29 -10.18
CA HIS A 18 -10.02 8.08 -8.97
C HIS A 18 -8.69 8.84 -8.96
N ASN A 19 -8.29 9.46 -10.08
CA ASN A 19 -7.07 10.28 -10.19
C ASN A 19 -7.33 11.78 -10.01
N THR A 20 -8.46 12.18 -9.44
CA THR A 20 -8.81 13.58 -9.23
C THR A 20 -8.78 13.98 -7.76
N ARG A 21 -8.58 15.26 -7.50
CA ARG A 21 -8.72 15.84 -6.15
C ARG A 21 -10.14 15.66 -5.62
N GLU A 22 -11.13 15.78 -6.47
CA GLU A 22 -12.54 15.60 -6.09
C GLU A 22 -12.79 14.19 -5.54
N TYR A 23 -12.18 13.16 -6.15
CA TYR A 23 -12.24 11.81 -5.60
C TYR A 23 -11.61 11.71 -4.20
N VAL A 24 -10.48 12.37 -3.98
CA VAL A 24 -9.85 12.39 -2.64
C VAL A 24 -10.82 12.93 -1.59
N ASP A 25 -11.53 13.99 -1.90
CA ASP A 25 -12.42 14.68 -0.98
C ASP A 25 -13.78 13.97 -0.82
N GLU A 26 -14.35 13.42 -1.91
CA GLU A 26 -15.74 12.98 -2.00
C GLU A 26 -15.95 11.46 -2.09
N ARG A 27 -14.89 10.66 -2.22
CA ARG A 27 -15.00 9.22 -2.53
C ARG A 27 -15.94 8.42 -1.63
N HIS A 28 -15.96 8.72 -0.33
CA HIS A 28 -16.82 7.98 0.60
C HIS A 28 -18.32 8.31 0.40
N ARG A 29 -18.63 9.57 0.02
CA ARG A 29 -19.97 9.96 -0.39
C ARG A 29 -20.34 9.26 -1.70
N TRP A 30 -19.45 9.32 -2.70
CA TRP A 30 -19.67 8.67 -4.00
C TRP A 30 -19.93 7.17 -3.86
N TYR A 31 -19.17 6.45 -3.04
CA TYR A 31 -19.41 5.00 -2.85
C TYR A 31 -20.80 4.70 -2.34
N ARG A 32 -21.33 5.49 -1.40
CA ARG A 32 -22.67 5.30 -0.86
C ARG A 32 -23.74 5.60 -1.89
N GLU A 33 -23.62 6.73 -2.58
CA GLU A 33 -24.56 7.17 -3.61
C GLU A 33 -24.61 6.21 -4.79
N ILE A 34 -23.44 5.87 -5.35
CA ILE A 34 -23.34 4.95 -6.49
C ILE A 34 -23.89 3.57 -6.13
N ARG A 35 -23.56 3.05 -4.96
CA ARG A 35 -24.06 1.73 -4.53
C ARG A 35 -25.59 1.72 -4.45
N ARG A 36 -26.18 2.78 -3.94
CA ARG A 36 -27.65 2.91 -3.80
C ARG A 36 -28.35 3.10 -5.14
N GLU A 37 -27.80 3.93 -6.02
CA GLU A 37 -28.50 4.42 -7.21
C GLU A 37 -28.15 3.61 -8.47
N VAL A 38 -26.92 3.12 -8.54
CA VAL A 38 -26.36 2.44 -9.71
C VAL A 38 -26.14 0.95 -9.46
N GLY A 39 -25.58 0.61 -8.29
CA GLY A 39 -25.30 -0.78 -7.89
C GLY A 39 -23.79 -1.06 -7.69
N PRO A 40 -23.43 -2.35 -7.52
CA PRO A 40 -22.10 -2.76 -7.13
C PRO A 40 -21.07 -2.71 -8.25
N VAL A 41 -21.49 -2.69 -9.53
CA VAL A 41 -20.62 -2.68 -10.71
C VAL A 41 -21.14 -1.65 -11.71
N PHE A 42 -20.25 -0.79 -12.19
CA PHE A 42 -20.58 0.28 -13.13
C PHE A 42 -19.41 0.59 -14.07
N TRP A 43 -19.68 1.36 -15.13
CA TRP A 43 -18.71 1.81 -16.11
C TRP A 43 -18.32 3.27 -15.86
N SER A 44 -17.00 3.54 -15.79
CA SER A 44 -16.43 4.89 -15.88
C SER A 44 -15.90 5.12 -17.30
N PRO A 45 -16.27 6.21 -17.99
CA PRO A 45 -15.77 6.51 -19.34
C PRO A 45 -14.36 7.08 -19.36
N ASN A 46 -13.77 7.41 -18.20
CA ASN A 46 -12.46 8.03 -18.08
C ASN A 46 -11.35 7.09 -18.57
N TYR A 47 -10.23 7.63 -19.05
CA TYR A 47 -9.05 6.89 -19.52
C TYR A 47 -9.33 5.85 -20.62
N GLY A 48 -10.33 6.10 -21.46
CA GLY A 48 -10.76 5.15 -22.51
C GLY A 48 -11.82 4.15 -22.06
N GLY A 49 -12.23 4.21 -20.79
CA GLY A 49 -13.30 3.41 -20.21
C GLY A 49 -12.82 2.18 -19.45
N TYR A 50 -13.43 1.97 -18.29
CA TYR A 50 -13.19 0.78 -17.46
C TYR A 50 -14.37 0.53 -16.52
N TRP A 51 -14.56 -0.73 -16.18
CA TRP A 51 -15.50 -1.13 -15.16
C TRP A 51 -14.95 -0.86 -13.76
N VAL A 52 -15.82 -0.53 -12.82
CA VAL A 52 -15.51 -0.34 -11.41
C VAL A 52 -16.38 -1.24 -10.55
N VAL A 53 -15.75 -2.01 -9.68
CA VAL A 53 -16.41 -2.94 -8.75
C VAL A 53 -16.27 -2.37 -7.34
N ILE A 54 -17.40 -1.98 -6.74
CA ILE A 54 -17.48 -1.42 -5.38
C ILE A 54 -18.22 -2.34 -4.39
N GLY A 55 -18.90 -3.39 -4.87
CA GLY A 55 -19.53 -4.40 -4.05
C GLY A 55 -18.51 -5.37 -3.47
N PHE A 56 -18.73 -5.79 -2.22
CA PHE A 56 -17.80 -6.70 -1.51
C PHE A 56 -17.78 -8.10 -2.13
N ASP A 57 -18.95 -8.67 -2.43
CA ASP A 57 -19.07 -10.01 -2.98
C ASP A 57 -18.53 -10.08 -4.40
N GLU A 58 -18.89 -9.13 -5.26
CA GLU A 58 -18.42 -9.04 -6.63
C GLU A 58 -16.91 -8.82 -6.70
N LEU A 59 -16.36 -7.98 -5.80
CA LEU A 59 -14.92 -7.78 -5.72
C LEU A 59 -14.21 -9.07 -5.30
N THR A 60 -14.75 -9.77 -4.31
CA THR A 60 -14.16 -11.00 -3.78
C THR A 60 -14.21 -12.13 -4.83
N GLU A 61 -15.29 -12.23 -5.59
CA GLU A 61 -15.44 -13.13 -6.73
C GLU A 61 -14.36 -12.84 -7.77
N ALA A 62 -14.30 -11.61 -8.28
CA ALA A 62 -13.34 -11.22 -9.31
C ALA A 62 -11.87 -11.34 -8.84
N ALA A 63 -11.57 -11.02 -7.58
CA ALA A 63 -10.21 -11.12 -7.04
C ALA A 63 -9.71 -12.58 -6.90
N ARG A 64 -10.61 -13.56 -6.82
CA ARG A 64 -10.28 -14.99 -6.71
C ARG A 64 -10.18 -15.69 -8.06
N ASP A 65 -10.90 -15.21 -9.07
CA ASP A 65 -10.90 -15.74 -10.43
C ASP A 65 -9.83 -15.05 -11.29
N TRP A 66 -8.56 -15.34 -11.00
CA TRP A 66 -7.43 -14.78 -11.75
C TRP A 66 -7.41 -15.24 -13.23
N GLU A 67 -8.02 -16.37 -13.56
CA GLU A 67 -8.12 -16.86 -14.93
C GLU A 67 -8.98 -15.93 -15.79
N THR A 68 -10.07 -15.39 -15.22
CA THR A 68 -10.95 -14.43 -15.89
C THR A 68 -10.46 -12.99 -15.71
N PHE A 69 -9.95 -12.63 -14.52
CA PHE A 69 -9.54 -11.28 -14.15
C PHE A 69 -8.01 -11.21 -13.95
N SER A 70 -7.30 -11.17 -15.06
CA SER A 70 -5.83 -11.22 -15.13
C SER A 70 -5.17 -9.96 -14.58
N SER A 71 -4.12 -10.14 -13.80
CA SER A 71 -3.24 -9.08 -13.33
C SER A 71 -2.11 -8.75 -14.29
N GLN A 72 -1.95 -9.52 -15.35
CA GLN A 72 -0.77 -9.41 -16.24
C GLN A 72 -0.59 -8.02 -16.82
N HIS A 73 0.67 -7.62 -16.90
CA HIS A 73 1.11 -6.47 -17.66
C HIS A 73 2.21 -6.88 -18.64
N VAL A 74 1.88 -6.87 -19.92
CA VAL A 74 2.83 -7.24 -20.99
C VAL A 74 3.21 -5.99 -21.74
N ILE A 75 4.49 -5.61 -21.67
CA ILE A 75 5.03 -4.40 -22.29
C ILE A 75 6.09 -4.72 -23.32
N ASP A 76 6.29 -3.83 -24.28
CA ASP A 76 7.40 -3.83 -25.21
C ASP A 76 8.66 -3.17 -24.61
N ALA A 77 9.72 -3.08 -25.39
CA ALA A 77 10.98 -2.45 -24.97
C ALA A 77 10.86 -0.94 -24.73
N GLN A 78 9.80 -0.31 -25.22
CA GLN A 78 9.47 1.10 -25.03
C GLN A 78 8.53 1.34 -23.82
N GLY A 79 8.17 0.28 -23.08
CA GLY A 79 7.25 0.34 -21.94
C GLY A 79 5.78 0.47 -22.32
N LYS A 80 5.41 0.17 -23.57
CA LYS A 80 4.04 0.22 -24.08
C LYS A 80 3.38 -1.14 -23.92
N SER A 81 2.14 -1.15 -23.41
CA SER A 81 1.36 -2.39 -23.36
C SER A 81 1.20 -3.00 -24.76
N ARG A 82 1.42 -4.30 -24.87
CA ARG A 82 1.31 -5.01 -26.12
C ARG A 82 0.36 -6.21 -26.03
N PRO A 83 -0.31 -6.56 -27.16
CA PRO A 83 -1.20 -7.70 -27.15
C PRO A 83 -0.41 -9.03 -27.13
N VAL A 84 -1.01 -10.02 -26.46
CA VAL A 84 -0.65 -11.44 -26.53
C VAL A 84 -1.91 -12.22 -26.84
N ASP A 85 -1.88 -13.07 -27.87
CA ASP A 85 -3.04 -13.85 -28.34
C ASP A 85 -4.29 -12.99 -28.58
N GLY A 86 -4.07 -11.78 -29.14
CA GLY A 86 -5.14 -10.84 -29.45
C GLY A 86 -5.79 -10.16 -28.25
N LEU A 87 -5.18 -10.23 -27.07
CA LEU A 87 -5.63 -9.55 -25.84
C LEU A 87 -4.55 -8.60 -25.34
N LEU A 88 -4.92 -7.34 -25.07
CA LEU A 88 -4.03 -6.32 -24.51
C LEU A 88 -4.03 -6.41 -22.98
N TYR A 89 -2.88 -6.78 -22.42
CA TYR A 89 -2.69 -6.86 -20.97
C TYR A 89 -2.05 -5.56 -20.45
N GLU A 90 -2.78 -4.79 -19.68
CA GLU A 90 -2.40 -3.43 -19.24
C GLU A 90 -2.08 -3.31 -17.73
N GLY A 91 -1.98 -4.44 -17.02
CA GLY A 91 -1.60 -4.47 -15.63
C GLY A 91 -2.64 -3.89 -14.67
N LEU A 92 -2.17 -3.37 -13.56
CA LEU A 92 -3.01 -3.01 -12.40
C LEU A 92 -3.42 -1.54 -12.35
N PHE A 93 -2.85 -0.68 -13.19
CA PHE A 93 -3.02 0.77 -13.09
C PHE A 93 -3.85 1.33 -14.24
N VAL A 94 -4.62 2.40 -13.97
CA VAL A 94 -5.34 3.18 -14.96
C VAL A 94 -4.97 4.65 -14.78
N PRO A 95 -4.31 5.28 -15.78
CA PRO A 95 -3.77 4.66 -17.00
C PRO A 95 -2.62 3.68 -16.72
N PRO A 96 -2.30 2.77 -17.66
CA PRO A 96 -1.21 1.81 -17.52
C PRO A 96 0.15 2.49 -17.33
N ARG A 97 1.03 1.90 -16.51
CA ARG A 97 2.41 2.37 -16.31
C ARG A 97 3.34 1.86 -17.41
N ALA A 98 4.46 2.55 -17.61
CA ALA A 98 5.49 2.15 -18.57
C ALA A 98 6.43 1.03 -18.06
N SER A 99 6.17 0.46 -16.90
CA SER A 99 6.95 -0.62 -16.30
C SER A 99 6.03 -1.69 -15.72
N SER A 100 6.42 -2.95 -15.80
CA SER A 100 5.70 -4.06 -15.20
C SER A 100 6.36 -4.49 -13.89
N ALA A 101 5.55 -4.76 -12.88
CA ALA A 101 5.96 -5.22 -11.55
C ALA A 101 5.87 -6.75 -11.44
N LEU A 102 7.02 -7.44 -11.35
CA LEU A 102 7.07 -8.88 -11.12
C LEU A 102 6.25 -9.28 -9.89
N MET A 103 5.65 -10.45 -9.91
CA MET A 103 4.78 -11.01 -8.88
C MET A 103 3.44 -10.25 -8.74
N LEU A 104 3.47 -8.93 -8.80
CA LEU A 104 2.26 -8.12 -8.65
C LEU A 104 1.42 -8.10 -9.92
N GLU A 105 2.10 -7.99 -11.09
CA GLU A 105 1.50 -7.96 -12.43
C GLU A 105 1.82 -9.24 -13.22
N GLU A 106 1.73 -10.38 -12.56
CA GLU A 106 1.88 -11.72 -13.12
C GLU A 106 0.74 -12.60 -12.60
N ASP A 107 0.28 -13.52 -13.44
CA ASP A 107 -0.65 -14.59 -13.05
C ASP A 107 0.10 -15.91 -12.83
N PRO A 108 -0.51 -16.91 -12.18
CA PRO A 108 0.03 -18.26 -12.15
C PRO A 108 0.28 -18.82 -13.56
N PRO A 109 1.37 -19.60 -13.80
CA PRO A 109 2.34 -20.06 -12.81
C PRO A 109 3.51 -19.09 -12.56
N ALA A 110 3.65 -18.00 -13.33
CA ALA A 110 4.77 -17.05 -13.20
C ALA A 110 4.80 -16.39 -11.81
N TRP A 111 3.63 -15.99 -11.30
CA TRP A 111 3.42 -15.44 -9.98
C TRP A 111 3.88 -16.37 -8.84
N GLU A 112 3.75 -17.68 -8.99
CA GLU A 112 4.04 -18.64 -7.91
C GLU A 112 5.52 -18.67 -7.53
N ARG A 113 6.40 -18.55 -8.50
CA ARG A 113 7.85 -18.64 -8.33
C ARG A 113 8.36 -17.63 -7.27
N PRO A 114 8.18 -16.31 -7.41
CA PRO A 114 8.62 -15.34 -6.42
C PRO A 114 7.84 -15.47 -5.10
N ARG A 115 6.54 -15.77 -5.18
CA ARG A 115 5.69 -15.91 -4.01
C ARG A 115 6.15 -17.04 -3.09
N GLN A 116 6.45 -18.22 -3.64
CA GLN A 116 6.96 -19.36 -2.90
C GLN A 116 8.34 -19.10 -2.30
N ALA A 117 9.24 -18.49 -3.09
CA ALA A 117 10.59 -18.15 -2.61
C ALA A 117 10.57 -17.22 -1.39
N LEU A 118 9.65 -16.28 -1.35
CA LEU A 118 9.54 -15.25 -0.30
C LEU A 118 8.60 -15.62 0.86
N ALA A 119 7.77 -16.66 0.74
CA ALA A 119 6.73 -16.99 1.69
C ALA A 119 7.26 -17.14 3.15
N ALA A 120 8.40 -17.81 3.34
CA ALA A 120 9.00 -18.00 4.65
C ALA A 120 9.49 -16.66 5.26
N THR A 121 10.05 -15.77 4.44
CA THR A 121 10.52 -14.44 4.86
C THR A 121 9.37 -13.56 5.33
N PHE A 122 8.20 -13.68 4.71
CA PHE A 122 7.01 -12.88 5.02
C PHE A 122 6.00 -13.59 5.92
N SER A 123 6.41 -14.67 6.59
CA SER A 123 5.57 -15.37 7.57
C SER A 123 5.46 -14.59 8.90
N MET A 124 4.41 -14.87 9.67
CA MET A 124 4.21 -14.27 11.01
C MET A 124 5.43 -14.50 11.94
N PRO A 125 6.04 -15.72 12.06
CA PRO A 125 7.25 -15.90 12.85
C PRO A 125 8.45 -15.11 12.35
N ALA A 126 8.55 -14.87 11.04
CA ALA A 126 9.60 -14.04 10.46
C ALA A 126 9.41 -12.56 10.85
N ALA A 127 8.22 -12.04 10.71
CA ALA A 127 7.89 -10.67 11.14
C ALA A 127 8.13 -10.48 12.65
N ALA A 128 7.70 -11.42 13.50
CA ALA A 128 7.84 -11.31 14.95
C ALA A 128 9.30 -11.10 15.42
N ARG A 129 10.30 -11.57 14.66
CA ARG A 129 11.72 -11.33 14.96
C ARG A 129 12.15 -9.87 14.88
N TRP A 130 11.39 -9.04 14.20
CA TRP A 130 11.70 -7.62 14.03
C TRP A 130 11.17 -6.74 15.17
N ARG A 131 10.40 -7.31 16.10
CA ARG A 131 9.75 -6.54 17.19
C ARG A 131 10.73 -5.64 17.97
N ALA A 132 11.84 -6.18 18.43
CA ALA A 132 12.83 -5.39 19.18
C ALA A 132 13.44 -4.28 18.32
N ARG A 133 13.80 -4.61 17.06
CA ARG A 133 14.35 -3.65 16.11
C ARG A 133 13.38 -2.51 15.82
N LEU A 134 12.12 -2.82 15.57
CA LEU A 134 11.08 -1.82 15.37
C LEU A 134 10.84 -0.97 16.61
N GLN A 135 10.86 -1.56 17.81
CA GLN A 135 10.73 -0.80 19.05
C GLN A 135 11.85 0.25 19.19
N ASP A 136 13.10 -0.14 18.93
CA ASP A 136 14.24 0.79 18.98
C ASP A 136 14.09 1.94 17.97
N LEU A 137 13.65 1.64 16.73
CA LEU A 137 13.40 2.64 15.71
C LEU A 137 12.31 3.63 16.11
N VAL A 138 11.19 3.13 16.61
CA VAL A 138 10.05 3.97 17.01
C VAL A 138 10.42 4.83 18.21
N ASP A 139 11.10 4.27 19.20
CA ASP A 139 11.53 5.03 20.38
C ASP A 139 12.53 6.12 19.98
N ALA A 140 13.45 5.86 19.05
CA ALA A 140 14.39 6.86 18.53
C ALA A 140 13.68 7.96 17.72
N CYS A 141 12.68 7.62 16.87
CA CYS A 141 11.87 8.61 16.16
C CYS A 141 11.16 9.55 17.15
N LEU A 142 10.54 9.00 18.17
CA LEU A 142 9.88 9.81 19.19
C LEU A 142 10.89 10.64 20.00
N ASP A 143 12.08 10.12 20.30
CA ASP A 143 13.13 10.84 21.04
C ASP A 143 13.59 12.11 20.31
N ARG A 144 13.52 12.17 18.99
CA ARG A 144 13.80 13.41 18.23
C ARG A 144 12.84 14.54 18.59
N LYS A 145 11.60 14.23 18.96
CA LYS A 145 10.49 15.19 19.09
C LYS A 145 9.88 15.27 20.51
N ILE A 146 10.04 14.25 21.34
CA ILE A 146 9.31 14.08 22.60
C ILE A 146 9.52 15.24 23.58
N ALA A 147 10.70 15.85 23.61
CA ALA A 147 11.01 16.97 24.50
C ALA A 147 10.39 18.29 24.05
N SER A 148 10.08 18.44 22.75
CA SER A 148 9.44 19.65 22.21
C SER A 148 7.92 19.66 22.40
N GLY A 149 7.29 18.50 22.60
CA GLY A 149 5.85 18.35 22.64
C GLY A 149 5.17 18.59 21.28
N ARG A 150 5.93 18.54 20.18
CA ARG A 150 5.45 18.76 18.82
C ARG A 150 6.02 17.69 17.88
N ILE A 151 5.20 17.17 16.99
CA ILE A 151 5.55 16.15 16.02
C ILE A 151 4.73 16.30 14.74
N ASP A 152 5.29 15.92 13.61
CA ASP A 152 4.50 15.59 12.42
C ASP A 152 4.54 14.07 12.26
N PHE A 153 3.45 13.38 12.58
CA PHE A 153 3.43 11.92 12.57
C PHE A 153 3.81 11.34 11.20
N ALA A 154 3.38 11.97 10.11
CA ALA A 154 3.73 11.51 8.77
C ALA A 154 5.24 11.58 8.54
N LYS A 155 5.87 12.71 8.84
CA LYS A 155 7.28 12.98 8.52
C LYS A 155 8.24 12.40 9.53
N ASP A 156 7.87 12.39 10.83
CA ASP A 156 8.80 12.06 11.91
C ASP A 156 8.74 10.57 12.32
N VAL A 157 7.66 9.82 11.95
CA VAL A 157 7.49 8.43 12.37
C VAL A 157 6.98 7.53 11.23
N SER A 158 5.78 7.85 10.70
CA SER A 158 5.02 6.92 9.85
C SER A 158 5.69 6.63 8.50
N ASN A 159 6.46 7.56 7.94
CA ASN A 159 7.23 7.33 6.71
C ASN A 159 8.64 6.77 7.01
N ILE A 160 9.24 7.13 8.14
CA ILE A 160 10.63 6.78 8.47
C ILE A 160 10.75 5.30 8.87
N VAL A 161 9.92 4.85 9.82
CA VAL A 161 10.02 3.48 10.34
C VAL A 161 9.81 2.43 9.24
N PRO A 162 8.75 2.52 8.41
CA PRO A 162 8.55 1.58 7.30
C PRO A 162 9.66 1.65 6.23
N ALA A 163 10.22 2.83 5.96
CA ALA A 163 11.32 2.96 5.00
C ALA A 163 12.58 2.24 5.47
N ILE A 164 12.99 2.44 6.73
CA ILE A 164 14.14 1.76 7.32
C ILE A 164 13.91 0.24 7.34
N LEU A 165 12.73 -0.22 7.79
CA LEU A 165 12.41 -1.64 7.80
C LEU A 165 12.44 -2.24 6.39
N SER A 166 11.89 -1.57 5.40
CA SER A 166 11.86 -2.05 4.01
C SER A 166 13.26 -2.18 3.41
N LEU A 167 14.16 -1.22 3.68
CA LEU A 167 15.56 -1.30 3.29
C LEU A 167 16.27 -2.49 3.95
N GLU A 168 16.13 -2.64 5.27
CA GLU A 168 16.75 -3.75 6.00
C GLU A 168 16.19 -5.12 5.56
N LEU A 169 14.88 -5.23 5.28
CA LEU A 169 14.25 -6.43 4.72
C LEU A 169 14.77 -6.77 3.33
N ALA A 170 14.99 -5.75 2.49
CA ALA A 170 15.59 -5.96 1.18
C ALA A 170 17.06 -6.37 1.25
N GLY A 171 17.77 -5.99 2.32
CA GLY A 171 19.20 -6.26 2.56
C GLY A 171 20.11 -5.09 2.22
N LEU A 172 19.54 -3.88 2.12
CA LEU A 172 20.25 -2.64 1.85
C LEU A 172 20.74 -1.98 3.15
N THR A 173 21.71 -1.06 3.01
CA THR A 173 22.08 -0.14 4.08
C THR A 173 21.00 0.92 4.28
N THR A 174 20.99 1.54 5.44
CA THR A 174 19.99 2.57 5.80
C THR A 174 20.52 3.99 5.71
N ASP A 175 21.68 4.20 5.10
CA ASP A 175 22.34 5.52 5.01
C ASP A 175 21.50 6.58 4.30
N HIS A 176 20.62 6.17 3.40
CA HIS A 176 19.77 7.06 2.59
C HIS A 176 18.28 6.88 2.85
N TYR A 177 17.89 6.44 4.06
CA TYR A 177 16.50 6.14 4.39
C TYR A 177 15.56 7.35 4.18
N GLU A 178 16.01 8.56 4.43
CA GLU A 178 15.20 9.78 4.24
C GLU A 178 14.92 10.06 2.76
N MET A 179 15.92 9.85 1.90
CA MET A 179 15.75 9.94 0.45
C MET A 179 14.74 8.89 -0.03
N VAL A 180 14.88 7.63 0.41
CA VAL A 180 13.98 6.54 0.04
C VAL A 180 12.55 6.81 0.52
N ALA A 181 12.38 7.21 1.80
CA ALA A 181 11.08 7.58 2.35
C ALA A 181 10.42 8.70 1.53
N ARG A 182 11.15 9.78 1.24
CA ARG A 182 10.66 10.90 0.43
C ARG A 182 10.30 10.48 -1.00
N ASN A 183 11.14 9.68 -1.65
CA ASN A 183 10.94 9.28 -3.03
C ASN A 183 9.69 8.42 -3.21
N HIS A 184 9.54 7.38 -2.38
CA HIS A 184 8.34 6.54 -2.44
C HIS A 184 7.09 7.32 -2.09
N HIS A 185 7.18 8.23 -1.12
CA HIS A 185 6.10 9.13 -0.77
C HIS A 185 5.69 10.01 -1.97
N LEU A 186 6.65 10.64 -2.66
CA LEU A 186 6.35 11.45 -3.84
C LEU A 186 5.76 10.63 -4.99
N THR A 187 6.32 9.44 -5.28
CA THR A 187 5.80 8.58 -6.37
C THR A 187 4.36 8.13 -6.16
N SER A 188 3.87 8.18 -4.93
CA SER A 188 2.52 7.74 -4.58
C SER A 188 1.44 8.77 -4.89
N HIS A 189 1.80 10.07 -4.98
CA HIS A 189 0.78 11.13 -5.05
C HIS A 189 1.03 12.24 -6.06
N ILE A 190 2.25 12.38 -6.62
CA ILE A 190 2.47 13.43 -7.62
C ILE A 190 1.87 13.03 -8.97
N PRO A 191 1.21 13.96 -9.70
CA PRO A 191 0.74 13.73 -11.06
C PRO A 191 1.88 13.34 -12.01
N GLY A 192 1.59 12.59 -13.06
CA GLY A 192 2.60 12.08 -13.99
C GLY A 192 3.35 13.17 -14.78
N ASP A 193 2.79 14.36 -14.88
CA ASP A 193 3.37 15.56 -15.54
C ASP A 193 4.02 16.55 -14.56
N ASP A 194 4.09 16.21 -13.27
CA ASP A 194 4.67 17.08 -12.24
C ASP A 194 6.18 17.29 -12.48
N PRO A 195 6.67 18.54 -12.45
CA PRO A 195 8.09 18.84 -12.68
C PRO A 195 9.03 18.20 -11.66
N ARG A 196 8.55 17.83 -10.46
CA ARG A 196 9.33 17.10 -9.44
C ARG A 196 9.81 15.74 -9.90
N TRP A 197 9.19 15.12 -10.92
CA TRP A 197 9.65 13.85 -11.50
C TRP A 197 11.08 13.91 -12.03
N ARG A 198 11.57 15.09 -12.44
CA ARG A 198 12.96 15.22 -12.92
C ARG A 198 13.97 14.98 -11.81
N ASP A 199 13.75 15.58 -10.64
CA ASP A 199 14.64 15.44 -9.50
C ASP A 199 14.50 14.05 -8.87
N LEU A 200 13.26 13.57 -8.78
CA LEU A 200 12.94 12.24 -8.28
C LEU A 200 13.57 11.12 -9.13
N ALA A 201 13.67 11.28 -10.45
CA ALA A 201 14.27 10.28 -11.34
C ALA A 201 15.74 10.00 -11.00
N ALA A 202 16.51 11.02 -10.61
CA ALA A 202 17.90 10.84 -10.20
C ALA A 202 18.02 10.04 -8.89
N ASP A 203 17.19 10.35 -7.92
CA ASP A 203 17.14 9.66 -6.63
C ASP A 203 16.68 8.20 -6.77
N LEU A 204 15.66 7.95 -7.59
CA LEU A 204 15.19 6.59 -7.90
C LEU A 204 16.27 5.77 -8.66
N ALA A 205 17.05 6.42 -9.51
CA ALA A 205 18.19 5.77 -10.18
C ALA A 205 19.28 5.39 -9.17
N LEU A 206 19.58 6.25 -8.19
CA LEU A 206 20.52 5.97 -7.12
C LEU A 206 20.04 4.80 -6.24
N GLU A 207 18.78 4.81 -5.80
CA GLU A 207 18.20 3.71 -5.05
C GLU A 207 18.28 2.38 -5.82
N ARG A 208 17.90 2.41 -7.11
CA ARG A 208 18.03 1.23 -7.97
C ARG A 208 19.48 0.74 -8.08
N GLN A 209 20.46 1.67 -8.20
CA GLN A 209 21.87 1.30 -8.26
C GLN A 209 22.33 0.62 -6.96
N GLN A 210 21.90 1.09 -5.79
CA GLN A 210 22.18 0.44 -4.50
C GLN A 210 21.64 -0.99 -4.45
N VAL A 211 20.43 -1.22 -4.98
CA VAL A 211 19.86 -2.58 -5.09
C VAL A 211 20.74 -3.44 -6.00
N VAL A 212 21.15 -2.94 -7.17
CA VAL A 212 22.03 -3.66 -8.10
C VAL A 212 23.35 -4.01 -7.46
N ASP A 213 24.01 -3.05 -6.79
CA ASP A 213 25.31 -3.24 -6.14
C ASP A 213 25.20 -4.28 -5.02
N THR A 214 24.11 -4.23 -4.24
CA THR A 214 23.83 -5.22 -3.18
C THR A 214 23.65 -6.63 -3.76
N VAL A 215 22.92 -6.76 -4.87
CA VAL A 215 22.75 -8.06 -5.57
C VAL A 215 24.13 -8.58 -6.00
N GLN A 216 24.98 -7.74 -6.61
CA GLN A 216 26.31 -8.17 -7.07
C GLN A 216 27.20 -8.58 -5.87
N ALA A 217 27.22 -7.80 -4.80
CA ALA A 217 27.99 -8.10 -3.59
C ALA A 217 27.56 -9.44 -2.94
N ARG A 218 26.24 -9.71 -2.90
CA ARG A 218 25.68 -10.95 -2.31
C ARG A 218 25.90 -12.20 -3.18
N LYS A 219 26.26 -12.06 -4.45
CA LYS A 219 26.55 -13.24 -5.32
C LYS A 219 27.77 -14.01 -4.84
N THR A 220 28.78 -13.31 -4.36
CA THR A 220 30.06 -13.89 -3.92
C THR A 220 30.32 -13.70 -2.41
N GLY A 221 29.61 -12.80 -1.76
CA GLY A 221 29.74 -12.48 -0.35
C GLY A 221 28.82 -13.26 0.58
N ALA A 222 28.84 -12.89 1.84
CA ALA A 222 27.97 -13.46 2.86
C ALA A 222 26.50 -13.14 2.57
N ARG A 223 25.63 -14.13 2.75
CA ARG A 223 24.18 -14.01 2.59
C ARG A 223 23.47 -14.09 3.93
N GLY A 224 22.47 -13.23 4.09
CA GLY A 224 21.62 -13.15 5.26
C GLY A 224 20.25 -13.82 5.06
N ARG A 225 19.28 -13.26 5.77
CA ARG A 225 17.86 -13.63 5.67
C ARG A 225 17.01 -12.58 4.95
N ASP A 226 17.68 -11.58 4.38
CA ASP A 226 17.07 -10.53 3.59
C ASP A 226 16.55 -11.06 2.24
N VAL A 227 15.67 -10.28 1.60
CA VAL A 227 14.99 -10.65 0.36
C VAL A 227 16.00 -10.99 -0.75
N ILE A 228 17.02 -10.16 -0.96
CA ILE A 228 18.05 -10.38 -1.98
C ILE A 228 18.77 -11.71 -1.74
N SER A 229 19.22 -11.97 -0.50
CA SER A 229 19.88 -13.21 -0.13
C SER A 229 18.99 -14.45 -0.32
N VAL A 230 17.71 -14.35 0.04
CA VAL A 230 16.73 -15.43 -0.11
C VAL A 230 16.49 -15.75 -1.58
N LEU A 231 16.34 -14.76 -2.45
CA LEU A 231 16.14 -14.95 -3.88
C LEU A 231 17.40 -15.53 -4.56
N LEU A 232 18.58 -15.07 -4.19
CA LEU A 232 19.85 -15.65 -4.65
C LEU A 232 20.00 -17.12 -4.22
N ASN A 233 19.63 -17.45 -2.97
CA ASN A 233 19.65 -18.84 -2.48
C ASN A 233 18.62 -19.72 -3.20
N ALA A 234 17.43 -19.18 -3.52
CA ALA A 234 16.43 -19.89 -4.32
C ALA A 234 16.94 -20.16 -5.74
N ARG A 235 17.61 -19.19 -6.37
CA ARG A 235 18.26 -19.36 -7.67
C ARG A 235 19.31 -20.47 -7.66
N ASP A 236 20.18 -20.50 -6.65
CA ASP A 236 21.23 -21.53 -6.54
C ASP A 236 20.64 -22.94 -6.32
N LYS A 237 19.39 -23.02 -5.85
CA LYS A 237 18.60 -24.26 -5.74
C LYS A 237 17.78 -24.60 -6.99
N GLY A 238 17.96 -23.86 -8.08
CA GLY A 238 17.34 -24.15 -9.37
C GLY A 238 16.12 -23.25 -9.71
N ALA A 239 15.74 -22.30 -8.86
CA ALA A 239 14.71 -21.33 -9.23
C ALA A 239 15.26 -20.36 -10.30
N ASN A 240 14.48 -20.15 -11.38
CA ASN A 240 14.91 -19.34 -12.51
C ASN A 240 14.72 -17.83 -12.23
N PHE A 241 15.63 -17.22 -11.46
CA PHE A 241 15.69 -15.77 -11.24
C PHE A 241 16.91 -15.17 -11.94
N SER A 242 16.73 -14.20 -12.82
CA SER A 242 17.80 -13.34 -13.31
C SER A 242 18.19 -12.30 -12.24
N ASP A 243 19.36 -11.67 -12.40
CA ASP A 243 19.74 -10.54 -11.54
C ASP A 243 18.69 -9.42 -11.62
N GLN A 244 18.13 -9.17 -12.80
CA GLN A 244 17.10 -8.17 -13.02
C GLN A 244 15.78 -8.51 -12.29
N ASP A 245 15.39 -9.79 -12.24
CA ASP A 245 14.23 -10.22 -11.47
C ASP A 245 14.43 -9.95 -9.97
N ILE A 246 15.62 -10.26 -9.44
CA ILE A 246 15.95 -10.01 -8.03
C ILE A 246 15.92 -8.51 -7.72
N VAL A 247 16.50 -7.68 -8.59
CA VAL A 247 16.45 -6.22 -8.45
C VAL A 247 15.01 -5.71 -8.46
N LYS A 248 14.19 -6.13 -9.41
CA LYS A 248 12.77 -5.72 -9.50
C LYS A 248 11.98 -6.13 -8.27
N LEU A 249 12.16 -7.37 -7.78
CA LEU A 249 11.47 -7.88 -6.59
C LEU A 249 11.90 -7.14 -5.31
N ALA A 250 13.19 -6.86 -5.14
CA ALA A 250 13.69 -6.09 -4.02
C ALA A 250 13.13 -4.65 -4.02
N SER A 251 13.16 -3.97 -5.18
CA SER A 251 12.58 -2.62 -5.33
C SER A 251 11.06 -2.61 -5.08
N LEU A 252 10.34 -3.66 -5.53
CA LEU A 252 8.91 -3.81 -5.24
C LEU A 252 8.65 -3.90 -3.73
N ILE A 253 9.43 -4.68 -3.00
CA ILE A 253 9.27 -4.85 -1.54
C ILE A 253 9.53 -3.53 -0.82
N ILE A 254 10.57 -2.78 -1.23
CA ILE A 254 10.87 -1.46 -0.65
C ILE A 254 9.67 -0.53 -0.82
N GLY A 255 9.21 -0.33 -2.04
CA GLY A 255 8.15 0.64 -2.32
C GLY A 255 6.77 0.26 -1.76
N ALA A 256 6.43 -1.03 -1.77
CA ALA A 256 5.11 -1.47 -1.31
C ALA A 256 4.89 -1.33 0.20
N GLY A 257 5.97 -1.34 1.00
CA GLY A 257 5.89 -1.34 2.46
C GLY A 257 5.72 0.05 3.09
N ILE A 258 6.13 1.13 2.40
CA ILE A 258 6.27 2.45 3.00
C ILE A 258 4.92 3.15 3.17
N ASP A 259 4.32 3.62 2.08
CA ASP A 259 3.16 4.51 2.14
C ASP A 259 1.87 3.82 2.56
N THR A 260 1.72 2.54 2.27
CA THR A 260 0.52 1.79 2.69
C THR A 260 0.42 1.69 4.20
N THR A 261 1.52 1.39 4.88
CA THR A 261 1.59 1.35 6.36
C THR A 261 1.48 2.74 6.96
N ALA A 262 2.19 3.73 6.40
CA ALA A 262 2.11 5.12 6.83
C ALA A 262 0.68 5.68 6.76
N SER A 263 -0.05 5.36 5.69
CA SER A 263 -1.43 5.80 5.51
C SER A 263 -2.36 5.29 6.61
N VAL A 264 -2.28 4.00 6.97
CA VAL A 264 -3.12 3.44 8.05
C VAL A 264 -2.82 4.09 9.37
N LEU A 265 -1.54 4.29 9.71
CA LEU A 265 -1.10 4.94 10.95
C LEU A 265 -1.61 6.37 11.03
N ASN A 266 -1.39 7.16 9.99
CA ASN A 266 -1.79 8.57 9.96
C ASN A 266 -3.31 8.73 10.04
N ASN A 267 -4.08 7.89 9.34
CA ASN A 267 -5.53 7.83 9.47
C ASN A 267 -5.95 7.53 10.93
N ALA A 268 -5.30 6.55 11.58
CA ALA A 268 -5.61 6.20 12.95
C ALA A 268 -5.35 7.37 13.92
N PHE A 269 -4.24 8.10 13.79
CA PHE A 269 -3.95 9.26 14.63
C PHE A 269 -4.98 10.39 14.45
N VAL A 270 -5.37 10.68 13.21
CA VAL A 270 -6.42 11.67 12.92
C VAL A 270 -7.76 11.22 13.54
N LEU A 271 -8.16 9.96 13.31
CA LEU A 271 -9.40 9.42 13.85
C LEU A 271 -9.44 9.44 15.40
N LEU A 272 -8.35 9.10 16.07
CA LEU A 272 -8.29 9.13 17.52
C LEU A 272 -8.34 10.54 18.12
N THR A 273 -7.91 11.55 17.37
CA THR A 273 -8.09 12.95 17.75
C THR A 273 -9.56 13.37 17.61
N GLN A 274 -10.21 12.96 16.51
CA GLN A 274 -11.62 13.26 16.25
C GLN A 274 -12.58 12.46 17.14
N GLN A 275 -12.15 11.27 17.58
CA GLN A 275 -12.96 10.34 18.39
C GLN A 275 -12.22 9.95 19.68
N PRO A 276 -12.11 10.84 20.66
CA PRO A 276 -11.32 10.63 21.87
C PRO A 276 -11.80 9.44 22.74
N ALA A 277 -13.07 9.04 22.60
CA ALA A 277 -13.58 7.83 23.26
C ALA A 277 -12.90 6.55 22.78
N LEU A 278 -12.57 6.45 21.47
CA LEU A 278 -11.83 5.30 20.92
C LEU A 278 -10.41 5.27 21.50
N ARG A 279 -9.72 6.43 21.56
CA ARG A 279 -8.39 6.53 22.14
C ARG A 279 -8.38 6.10 23.60
N LYS A 280 -9.34 6.61 24.40
CA LYS A 280 -9.49 6.23 25.80
C LYS A 280 -9.64 4.70 25.94
N ARG A 281 -10.51 4.08 25.14
CA ARG A 281 -10.73 2.63 25.18
C ARG A 281 -9.45 1.85 24.85
N LEU A 282 -8.68 2.27 23.83
CA LEU A 282 -7.41 1.61 23.49
C LEU A 282 -6.34 1.74 24.58
N MET A 283 -6.34 2.85 25.35
CA MET A 283 -5.45 3.03 26.49
C MET A 283 -5.85 2.17 27.69
N GLU A 284 -7.16 1.99 27.90
CA GLU A 284 -7.71 1.15 28.98
C GLU A 284 -7.61 -0.34 28.66
N GLU A 285 -7.67 -0.71 27.38
CA GLU A 285 -7.61 -2.08 26.88
C GLU A 285 -6.44 -2.26 25.87
N PRO A 286 -5.15 -2.22 26.30
CA PRO A 286 -4.00 -2.22 25.37
C PRO A 286 -3.95 -3.43 24.44
N LYS A 287 -4.49 -4.58 24.84
CA LYS A 287 -4.56 -5.79 23.98
C LYS A 287 -5.47 -5.61 22.77
N LEU A 288 -6.39 -4.66 22.83
CA LEU A 288 -7.31 -4.34 21.75
C LEU A 288 -6.60 -3.71 20.55
N THR A 289 -5.41 -3.13 20.72
CA THR A 289 -4.63 -2.51 19.65
C THR A 289 -4.38 -3.48 18.50
N VAL A 290 -4.13 -4.75 18.79
CA VAL A 290 -3.87 -5.79 17.77
C VAL A 290 -5.12 -6.08 16.92
N ASP A 291 -6.29 -6.17 17.57
CA ASP A 291 -7.57 -6.39 16.88
C ASP A 291 -8.01 -5.12 16.13
N ALA A 292 -7.78 -3.95 16.71
CA ALA A 292 -8.12 -2.65 16.15
C ALA A 292 -7.37 -2.34 14.84
N PHE A 293 -6.20 -2.94 14.62
CA PHE A 293 -5.47 -2.77 13.36
C PHE A 293 -6.32 -3.13 12.13
N ASP A 294 -6.97 -4.27 12.16
CA ASP A 294 -7.80 -4.71 11.02
C ASP A 294 -8.97 -3.75 10.78
N GLU A 295 -9.50 -3.12 11.82
CA GLU A 295 -10.55 -2.11 11.68
C GLU A 295 -10.03 -0.77 11.15
N PHE A 296 -8.88 -0.28 11.65
CA PHE A 296 -8.24 0.91 11.09
C PHE A 296 -7.85 0.68 9.62
N LEU A 297 -7.35 -0.51 9.28
CA LEU A 297 -7.03 -0.87 7.91
C LEU A 297 -8.28 -0.95 7.03
N ARG A 298 -9.38 -1.51 7.52
CA ARG A 298 -10.66 -1.55 6.82
C ARG A 298 -11.16 -0.15 6.49
N ILE A 299 -11.19 0.74 7.47
CA ILE A 299 -11.70 2.10 7.33
C ILE A 299 -10.80 2.97 6.45
N SER A 300 -9.48 2.82 6.55
CA SER A 300 -8.54 3.62 5.75
C SER A 300 -8.38 3.07 4.33
N ALA A 301 -8.32 1.74 4.19
CA ALA A 301 -8.08 1.03 2.94
C ALA A 301 -7.11 1.79 2.01
N PRO A 302 -5.82 1.91 2.37
CA PRO A 302 -4.89 2.82 1.69
C PRO A 302 -4.80 2.55 0.19
N THR A 303 -4.73 1.29 -0.23
CA THR A 303 -4.85 0.92 -1.65
C THR A 303 -6.31 1.03 -2.06
N GLN A 304 -6.60 2.02 -2.89
CA GLN A 304 -7.97 2.33 -3.27
C GLN A 304 -8.56 1.30 -4.23
N GLY A 305 -7.81 0.92 -5.25
CA GLY A 305 -8.21 -0.08 -6.21
C GLY A 305 -7.09 -0.49 -7.14
N LEU A 306 -7.21 -1.68 -7.70
CA LEU A 306 -6.28 -2.22 -8.69
C LEU A 306 -7.07 -2.85 -9.84
N CYS A 307 -6.61 -2.62 -11.07
CA CYS A 307 -7.29 -3.10 -12.26
C CYS A 307 -6.96 -4.55 -12.58
N ARG A 308 -7.78 -5.11 -13.46
CA ARG A 308 -7.61 -6.42 -14.10
C ARG A 308 -7.95 -6.28 -15.58
N THR A 309 -7.38 -7.16 -16.40
CA THR A 309 -7.81 -7.35 -17.78
C THR A 309 -8.70 -8.58 -17.85
N VAL A 310 -9.88 -8.44 -18.43
CA VAL A 310 -10.84 -9.55 -18.56
C VAL A 310 -10.44 -10.45 -19.74
N THR A 311 -10.23 -11.72 -19.47
CA THR A 311 -9.71 -12.70 -20.46
C THR A 311 -10.81 -13.39 -21.28
N ARG A 312 -12.05 -13.40 -20.77
CA ARG A 312 -13.25 -13.99 -21.41
C ARG A 312 -14.49 -13.20 -21.02
N ASP A 313 -15.54 -13.27 -21.81
CA ASP A 313 -16.82 -12.66 -21.44
C ASP A 313 -17.32 -13.22 -20.11
N VAL A 314 -17.83 -12.35 -19.23
CA VAL A 314 -18.32 -12.70 -17.91
C VAL A 314 -19.46 -11.78 -17.48
N GLU A 315 -20.33 -12.26 -16.62
CA GLU A 315 -21.34 -11.45 -15.94
C GLU A 315 -20.92 -11.24 -14.47
N LEU A 316 -20.88 -9.98 -14.00
CA LEU A 316 -20.53 -9.62 -12.64
C LEU A 316 -21.43 -8.49 -12.14
N GLY A 317 -22.08 -8.68 -11.01
CA GLY A 317 -23.00 -7.68 -10.43
C GLY A 317 -24.13 -7.27 -11.38
N GLY A 318 -24.59 -8.19 -12.24
CA GLY A 318 -25.61 -7.95 -13.24
C GLY A 318 -25.14 -7.13 -14.45
N GLN A 319 -23.83 -6.97 -14.65
CA GLN A 319 -23.22 -6.31 -15.81
C GLN A 319 -22.49 -7.33 -16.68
N LYS A 320 -22.68 -7.21 -18.01
CA LYS A 320 -21.98 -8.04 -18.99
C LYS A 320 -20.65 -7.40 -19.36
N ILE A 321 -19.57 -7.96 -18.89
CA ILE A 321 -18.20 -7.51 -19.09
C ILE A 321 -17.58 -8.37 -20.20
N ARG A 322 -16.95 -7.75 -21.17
CA ARG A 322 -16.40 -8.42 -22.35
C ARG A 322 -14.92 -8.76 -22.19
N ARG A 323 -14.49 -9.76 -22.88
CA ARG A 323 -13.06 -10.03 -23.07
C ARG A 323 -12.34 -8.77 -23.58
N GLY A 324 -11.28 -8.38 -22.90
CA GLY A 324 -10.48 -7.19 -23.20
C GLY A 324 -10.88 -5.95 -22.38
N ASP A 325 -12.01 -5.97 -21.71
CA ASP A 325 -12.40 -4.87 -20.82
C ASP A 325 -11.43 -4.78 -19.62
N ARG A 326 -11.29 -3.56 -19.09
CA ARG A 326 -10.57 -3.30 -17.84
C ARG A 326 -11.57 -3.24 -16.69
N VAL A 327 -11.21 -3.84 -15.55
CA VAL A 327 -12.04 -3.88 -14.34
C VAL A 327 -11.21 -3.43 -13.14
N MET A 328 -11.59 -2.33 -12.51
CA MET A 328 -11.00 -1.85 -11.26
C MET A 328 -11.69 -2.50 -10.06
N LEU A 329 -10.97 -3.23 -9.27
CA LEU A 329 -11.41 -3.77 -7.99
C LEU A 329 -11.20 -2.68 -6.92
N CYS A 330 -12.27 -1.96 -6.54
CA CYS A 330 -12.19 -0.84 -5.59
C CYS A 330 -12.24 -1.34 -4.14
N PHE A 331 -11.08 -1.71 -3.58
CA PHE A 331 -10.94 -2.24 -2.21
C PHE A 331 -11.49 -1.29 -1.16
N ALA A 332 -11.26 0.02 -1.32
CA ALA A 332 -11.72 1.03 -0.38
C ALA A 332 -13.25 1.08 -0.28
N ALA A 333 -13.94 0.97 -1.40
CA ALA A 333 -15.40 0.93 -1.42
C ALA A 333 -15.94 -0.38 -0.84
N ALA A 334 -15.35 -1.52 -1.20
CA ALA A 334 -15.77 -2.84 -0.72
C ALA A 334 -15.57 -2.98 0.80
N CYS A 335 -14.52 -2.39 1.37
CA CYS A 335 -14.29 -2.36 2.82
C CYS A 335 -15.34 -1.55 3.59
N ARG A 336 -16.19 -0.78 2.91
CA ARG A 336 -17.28 0.02 3.47
C ARG A 336 -18.68 -0.41 2.94
N ASP A 337 -18.75 -1.64 2.45
CA ASP A 337 -20.03 -2.17 1.95
C ASP A 337 -20.96 -2.56 3.12
N PRO A 338 -22.14 -1.93 3.25
CA PRO A 338 -23.10 -2.24 4.32
C PRO A 338 -23.70 -3.65 4.19
N ASN A 339 -23.58 -4.30 3.02
CA ASN A 339 -23.99 -5.69 2.86
C ASN A 339 -22.99 -6.67 3.50
N ALA A 340 -21.73 -6.26 3.65
CA ALA A 340 -20.66 -7.06 4.23
C ALA A 340 -20.32 -6.66 5.68
N PHE A 341 -20.54 -5.39 6.04
CA PHE A 341 -20.16 -4.86 7.36
C PHE A 341 -21.32 -4.11 8.01
N ASP A 342 -21.83 -4.62 9.13
CA ASP A 342 -22.71 -3.84 9.98
C ASP A 342 -22.00 -2.55 10.44
N ARG A 343 -22.70 -1.41 10.46
CA ARG A 343 -22.10 -0.09 10.76
C ARG A 343 -20.84 0.15 9.93
N ALA A 344 -20.91 -0.05 8.60
CA ALA A 344 -19.79 -0.06 7.68
C ALA A 344 -18.95 1.23 7.70
N GLU A 345 -19.57 2.38 8.02
CA GLU A 345 -18.93 3.70 8.07
C GLU A 345 -18.32 4.03 9.45
N GLU A 346 -18.58 3.22 10.47
CA GLU A 346 -18.10 3.44 11.84
C GLU A 346 -16.84 2.65 12.13
N VAL A 347 -16.01 3.17 13.04
CA VAL A 347 -14.87 2.45 13.61
C VAL A 347 -15.33 1.59 14.78
N VAL A 348 -15.27 0.29 14.65
CA VAL A 348 -15.63 -0.71 15.66
C VAL A 348 -14.38 -1.49 16.03
N LEU A 349 -13.65 -1.06 17.06
CA LEU A 349 -12.30 -1.55 17.41
C LEU A 349 -12.20 -3.06 17.61
N ASP A 350 -13.29 -3.69 18.04
CA ASP A 350 -13.41 -5.13 18.30
C ASP A 350 -14.32 -5.86 17.30
N ARG A 351 -14.45 -5.33 16.08
CA ARG A 351 -15.27 -5.95 15.02
C ARG A 351 -14.87 -7.41 14.78
N LYS A 352 -15.83 -8.31 14.93
CA LYS A 352 -15.65 -9.75 14.68
C LYS A 352 -16.93 -10.35 14.06
N PRO A 353 -16.81 -11.02 12.91
CA PRO A 353 -15.61 -11.13 12.08
C PRO A 353 -15.27 -9.80 11.39
N ASN A 354 -13.99 -9.58 11.06
CA ASN A 354 -13.53 -8.46 10.25
C ASN A 354 -12.86 -9.00 8.97
N LEU A 355 -13.66 -9.40 8.00
CA LEU A 355 -13.22 -10.04 6.76
C LEU A 355 -12.91 -9.01 5.65
N HIS A 356 -12.28 -7.89 6.01
CA HIS A 356 -11.97 -6.83 5.07
C HIS A 356 -11.05 -7.28 3.92
N VAL A 357 -11.17 -6.61 2.78
CA VAL A 357 -10.38 -6.86 1.58
C VAL A 357 -9.29 -5.81 1.34
N ALA A 358 -8.91 -5.02 2.35
CA ALA A 358 -7.86 -3.99 2.24
C ALA A 358 -6.46 -4.59 1.97
N PHE A 359 -6.21 -5.85 2.32
CA PHE A 359 -5.04 -6.62 1.90
C PHE A 359 -5.21 -7.34 0.56
N GLY A 360 -6.27 -7.06 -0.17
CA GLY A 360 -6.68 -7.85 -1.33
C GLY A 360 -7.30 -9.20 -0.94
N SER A 361 -7.72 -9.96 -1.94
CA SER A 361 -8.30 -11.30 -1.83
C SER A 361 -7.72 -12.22 -2.89
N GLY A 362 -7.84 -13.54 -2.70
CA GLY A 362 -7.37 -14.55 -3.66
C GLY A 362 -5.84 -14.58 -3.80
N THR A 363 -5.39 -14.86 -5.02
CA THR A 363 -4.00 -15.09 -5.40
C THR A 363 -3.07 -13.93 -4.99
N HIS A 364 -3.48 -12.70 -5.22
CA HIS A 364 -2.68 -11.49 -4.97
C HIS A 364 -2.85 -10.89 -3.56
N ARG A 365 -3.35 -11.67 -2.59
CA ARG A 365 -3.40 -11.18 -1.21
C ARG A 365 -2.04 -10.71 -0.72
N CYS A 366 -1.99 -9.58 -0.01
CA CYS A 366 -0.78 -8.90 0.42
C CYS A 366 0.24 -9.85 1.08
N LEU A 367 1.47 -9.85 0.57
CA LEU A 367 2.58 -10.62 1.10
C LEU A 367 3.04 -10.05 2.45
N GLY A 368 3.06 -8.71 2.58
CA GLY A 368 3.59 -7.97 3.74
C GLY A 368 2.65 -7.86 4.93
N GLN A 369 1.47 -8.49 4.92
CA GLN A 369 0.42 -8.28 5.92
C GLN A 369 0.88 -8.43 7.39
N PHE A 370 1.79 -9.35 7.68
CA PHE A 370 2.28 -9.59 9.05
C PHE A 370 3.28 -8.53 9.50
N TYR A 371 4.03 -7.94 8.58
CA TYR A 371 4.92 -6.81 8.85
C TYR A 371 4.10 -5.55 9.11
N ALA A 372 3.11 -5.24 8.26
CA ALA A 372 2.23 -4.10 8.45
C ALA A 372 1.50 -4.16 9.81
N LYS A 373 1.02 -5.34 10.22
CA LYS A 373 0.42 -5.54 11.54
C LYS A 373 1.40 -5.28 12.67
N LEU A 374 2.63 -5.76 12.54
CA LEU A 374 3.67 -5.59 13.55
C LEU A 374 4.11 -4.13 13.66
N GLU A 375 4.33 -3.46 12.54
CA GLU A 375 4.68 -2.03 12.52
C GLU A 375 3.59 -1.19 13.17
N PHE A 376 2.34 -1.41 12.77
CA PHE A 376 1.22 -0.70 13.37
C PHE A 376 1.15 -0.93 14.88
N ASP A 377 1.21 -2.19 15.35
CA ASP A 377 1.16 -2.52 16.77
C ASP A 377 2.25 -1.77 17.57
N ILE A 378 3.49 -1.78 17.09
CA ILE A 378 4.60 -1.18 17.81
C ILE A 378 4.54 0.35 17.75
N ILE A 379 4.33 0.94 16.57
CA ILE A 379 4.28 2.39 16.43
C ILE A 379 3.10 2.95 17.25
N PHE A 380 1.93 2.37 17.03
CA PHE A 380 0.71 2.86 17.61
C PHE A 380 0.68 2.74 19.15
N SER A 381 1.05 1.56 19.68
CA SER A 381 1.13 1.33 21.12
C SER A 381 2.20 2.19 21.79
N THR A 382 3.32 2.45 21.09
CA THR A 382 4.39 3.30 21.64
C THR A 382 3.98 4.77 21.67
N VAL A 383 3.28 5.27 20.65
CA VAL A 383 2.73 6.63 20.63
C VAL A 383 1.69 6.78 21.74
N LEU A 384 0.74 5.85 21.89
CA LEU A 384 -0.27 5.89 22.96
C LEU A 384 0.37 5.88 24.37
N ARG A 385 1.50 5.21 24.55
CA ARG A 385 2.23 5.14 25.82
C ARG A 385 3.05 6.41 26.09
N ARG A 386 3.76 6.96 25.08
CA ARG A 386 4.73 8.04 25.25
C ARG A 386 4.15 9.44 25.03
N ALA A 387 3.08 9.54 24.25
CA ALA A 387 2.34 10.78 23.97
C ALA A 387 0.82 10.53 24.09
N PRO A 388 0.32 10.08 25.27
CA PRO A 388 -1.06 9.61 25.42
C PRO A 388 -2.12 10.69 25.16
N ASP A 389 -1.75 11.93 25.29
CA ASP A 389 -2.58 13.14 25.14
C ASP A 389 -2.40 13.84 23.80
N PHE A 390 -1.77 13.18 22.81
CA PHE A 390 -1.53 13.82 21.51
C PHE A 390 -2.81 14.38 20.91
N GLN A 391 -2.71 15.55 20.26
CA GLN A 391 -3.77 16.18 19.51
C GLN A 391 -3.25 16.55 18.12
N VAL A 392 -3.82 15.93 17.10
CA VAL A 392 -3.56 16.31 15.71
C VAL A 392 -4.25 17.64 15.41
N ASP A 393 -3.53 18.57 14.81
CA ASP A 393 -4.14 19.77 14.23
C ASP A 393 -4.83 19.38 12.90
N VAL A 394 -6.10 18.96 13.02
CA VAL A 394 -6.88 18.45 11.89
C VAL A 394 -7.00 19.46 10.75
N ALA A 395 -6.99 20.76 11.07
CA ALA A 395 -7.06 21.83 10.06
C ALA A 395 -5.76 21.98 9.26
N ALA A 396 -4.63 21.59 9.84
CA ALA A 396 -3.31 21.64 9.19
C ALA A 396 -2.90 20.31 8.55
N VAL A 397 -3.72 19.26 8.65
CA VAL A 397 -3.47 17.97 7.99
C VAL A 397 -3.47 18.15 6.48
N GLN A 398 -2.45 17.61 5.83
CA GLN A 398 -2.34 17.63 4.37
C GLN A 398 -2.44 16.19 3.84
N GLN A 399 -3.44 15.94 3.02
CA GLN A 399 -3.62 14.68 2.29
C GLN A 399 -2.91 14.75 0.94
N PHE A 400 -2.73 13.59 0.31
CA PHE A 400 -2.30 13.51 -1.08
C PHE A 400 -3.29 14.24 -2.00
N ASP A 401 -2.75 14.97 -2.96
CA ASP A 401 -3.56 15.69 -3.95
C ASP A 401 -4.17 14.75 -5.00
N ASN A 402 -3.54 13.61 -5.20
CA ASN A 402 -3.96 12.56 -6.12
C ASN A 402 -3.85 11.22 -5.42
N VAL A 403 -4.83 10.38 -5.60
CA VAL A 403 -4.81 9.03 -5.02
C VAL A 403 -3.95 8.08 -5.84
N GLY A 404 -3.97 8.20 -7.17
CA GLY A 404 -3.30 7.22 -8.03
C GLY A 404 -3.71 5.79 -7.67
N VAL A 405 -2.96 5.20 -6.72
CA VAL A 405 -3.23 3.86 -6.18
C VAL A 405 -3.44 3.88 -4.67
N VAL A 406 -2.71 4.75 -3.96
CA VAL A 406 -2.66 4.80 -2.49
C VAL A 406 -3.12 6.16 -2.00
N THR A 407 -4.04 6.21 -1.04
CA THR A 407 -4.32 7.43 -0.29
C THR A 407 -3.31 7.58 0.83
N GLY A 408 -2.99 8.83 1.19
CA GLY A 408 -2.05 9.08 2.27
C GLY A 408 -2.03 10.55 2.69
N PHE A 409 -1.02 10.89 3.48
CA PHE A 409 -0.86 12.20 4.07
C PHE A 409 0.57 12.68 3.88
N THR A 410 0.73 13.92 3.43
CA THR A 410 2.04 14.57 3.36
C THR A 410 2.43 15.24 4.68
N SER A 411 1.43 15.51 5.56
CA SER A 411 1.68 16.12 6.87
C SER A 411 0.54 15.80 7.84
N VAL A 412 0.90 15.39 9.07
CA VAL A 412 -0.04 15.13 10.19
C VAL A 412 0.54 15.77 11.45
N PRO A 413 0.50 17.12 11.56
CA PRO A 413 1.07 17.83 12.69
C PRO A 413 0.24 17.59 13.96
N ALA A 414 0.94 17.41 15.08
CA ALA A 414 0.32 17.16 16.38
C ALA A 414 1.11 17.80 17.51
N THR A 415 0.42 18.01 18.64
CA THR A 415 1.01 18.46 19.91
C THR A 415 0.67 17.47 21.01
N PHE A 416 1.50 17.41 22.04
CA PHE A 416 1.32 16.58 23.24
C PHE A 416 2.14 17.14 24.40
N THR A 417 1.90 16.67 25.62
CA THR A 417 2.71 17.05 26.78
C THR A 417 4.15 16.58 26.60
N PRO A 418 5.17 17.49 26.67
CA PRO A 418 6.57 17.12 26.54
C PRO A 418 6.99 15.99 27.48
N GLY A 419 7.73 15.03 26.96
CA GLY A 419 8.21 13.87 27.69
C GLY A 419 9.72 13.76 27.72
N LYS A 420 10.23 12.71 28.34
CA LYS A 420 11.68 12.43 28.45
C LYS A 420 12.14 11.56 27.28
N ARG A 421 13.33 11.86 26.76
CA ARG A 421 14.05 10.99 25.83
C ARG A 421 14.47 9.71 26.54
N LEU A 422 14.41 8.58 25.84
CA LEU A 422 14.93 7.29 26.32
C LEU A 422 16.41 7.12 25.98
N GLY A 423 16.92 7.86 25.02
CA GLY A 423 18.31 7.79 24.53
C GLY A 423 18.60 6.52 23.74
N VAL A 424 17.62 5.97 23.05
CA VAL A 424 17.79 4.77 22.24
C VAL A 424 18.60 5.09 20.98
N ASP A 425 19.67 4.33 20.73
CA ASP A 425 20.41 4.38 19.48
C ASP A 425 19.79 3.42 18.45
N PRO A 426 19.16 3.93 17.37
CA PRO A 426 18.49 3.09 16.39
C PRO A 426 19.46 2.34 15.45
N LYS A 427 20.79 2.50 15.62
CA LYS A 427 21.82 1.92 14.74
C LYS A 427 21.60 2.27 13.25
N VAL A 428 21.19 3.50 12.99
CA VAL A 428 20.98 4.06 11.66
C VAL A 428 21.96 5.22 11.50
N PRO A 429 22.86 5.19 10.50
CA PRO A 429 23.82 6.25 10.28
C PRO A 429 23.16 7.62 10.12
N GLY A 430 23.67 8.63 10.81
CA GLY A 430 23.17 10.01 10.72
C GLY A 430 21.80 10.27 11.33
N PHE A 431 21.15 9.30 11.96
CA PHE A 431 19.75 9.42 12.41
C PHE A 431 19.46 10.63 13.29
N PHE A 432 20.41 11.09 14.08
CA PHE A 432 20.28 12.26 14.96
C PHE A 432 21.02 13.51 14.46
N ALA A 433 21.57 13.50 13.23
CA ALA A 433 22.40 14.60 12.73
C ALA A 433 21.63 15.92 12.55
N GLU A 434 20.30 15.86 12.38
CA GLU A 434 19.44 17.04 12.17
C GLU A 434 18.39 17.26 13.29
N ALA A 435 18.55 16.62 14.42
CA ALA A 435 17.56 16.65 15.52
C ALA A 435 17.78 17.82 16.50
#